data_cb753c76de54f06de6aaa0c344dd24fd
#
_entry.id   cb753c76de54f06de6aaa0c344dd24fd
#
_cell.length_a   1.000
_cell.length_b   1.000
_cell.length_c   1.000
_cell.angle_alpha   90.00
_cell.angle_beta   90.00
_cell.angle_gamma   90.00
#
_symmetry.space_group_name_H-M   'P 1'
#
loop_
_entity.id
_entity.type
_entity.pdbx_description
1 polymer ?
#
loop_
_entity_poly.entity_id
_entity_poly.type
_entity_poly.pdbx_seq_one_letter_code
_entity_poly.pdbx_strand_id
1 'polypeptide(L)'
;YTSITFLSLVAEQFRQVRENRRDTLTELEAKQLVQRGNAFIEEIAKTYEVRNYMCIISSFFTVGCYYLITSEFKLGQNISLLISTILGIVLAFILKKLIKRDSIGDIADVKIVDISFEDSSILKVGSLSGITNVGLKSEREKFLKYGVGIEILPKDNNYINASIIQDPGQRQTIAYNLYSRLGLYRQKNEPVFTPIPRRNPKNESLVIAYLPIEKNIEAVIQAVKSTPIVSSARGKNIALKNYVIGRKEGK
;
A
#
# COMPACT_ATOMS: atom_id res chain seq x y z
N TYR A 1 -12.70 -37.93 3.46
CA TYR A 1 -12.33 -37.54 2.06
C TYR A 1 -13.19 -36.36 1.59
N THR A 2 -14.50 -36.38 1.73
CA THR A 2 -15.44 -35.34 1.24
C THR A 2 -15.12 -33.93 1.76
N SER A 3 -14.76 -33.81 3.06
CA SER A 3 -14.43 -32.53 3.68
C SER A 3 -13.14 -31.92 3.12
N ILE A 4 -12.13 -32.74 2.81
CA ILE A 4 -10.86 -32.28 2.23
C ILE A 4 -11.09 -31.80 0.81
N THR A 5 -11.87 -32.57 0.01
CA THR A 5 -12.22 -32.17 -1.34
C THR A 5 -13.01 -30.86 -1.36
N PHE A 6 -13.95 -30.69 -0.43
CA PHE A 6 -14.70 -29.44 -0.28
C PHE A 6 -13.79 -28.25 0.05
N LEU A 7 -12.87 -28.39 1.01
CA LEU A 7 -11.92 -27.34 1.37
C LEU A 7 -11.00 -26.96 0.21
N SER A 8 -10.53 -27.95 -0.57
CA SER A 8 -9.72 -27.70 -1.77
C SER A 8 -10.49 -26.91 -2.81
N LEU A 9 -11.75 -27.25 -3.02
CA LEU A 9 -12.63 -26.58 -4.00
C LEU A 9 -12.90 -25.12 -3.57
N VAL A 10 -13.12 -24.90 -2.29
CA VAL A 10 -13.30 -23.53 -1.73
C VAL A 10 -12.01 -22.72 -1.85
N ALA A 11 -10.85 -23.29 -1.58
CA ALA A 11 -9.56 -22.62 -1.75
C ALA A 11 -9.33 -22.22 -3.21
N GLU A 12 -9.70 -23.09 -4.17
CA GLU A 12 -9.62 -22.79 -5.59
C GLU A 12 -10.56 -21.65 -5.98
N GLN A 13 -11.80 -21.63 -5.49
CA GLN A 13 -12.74 -20.52 -5.70
C GLN A 13 -12.15 -19.17 -5.22
N PHE A 14 -11.46 -19.15 -4.09
CA PHE A 14 -10.84 -17.92 -3.59
C PHE A 14 -9.68 -17.45 -4.45
N ARG A 15 -8.89 -18.39 -4.99
CA ARG A 15 -7.86 -18.09 -5.96
C ARG A 15 -8.45 -17.48 -7.22
N GLN A 16 -9.52 -18.04 -7.75
CA GLN A 16 -10.24 -17.49 -8.90
C GLN A 16 -10.80 -16.09 -8.65
N VAL A 17 -11.35 -15.84 -7.45
CA VAL A 17 -11.80 -14.48 -7.07
C VAL A 17 -10.64 -13.49 -7.09
N ARG A 18 -9.44 -13.89 -6.60
CA ARG A 18 -8.26 -13.04 -6.67
C ARG A 18 -7.85 -12.73 -8.11
N GLU A 19 -7.80 -13.75 -8.97
CA GLU A 19 -7.46 -13.60 -10.39
C GLU A 19 -8.46 -12.70 -11.12
N ASN A 20 -9.74 -12.94 -10.98
CA ASN A 20 -10.79 -12.10 -11.59
C ASN A 20 -10.68 -10.64 -11.12
N ARG A 21 -10.40 -10.38 -9.83
CA ARG A 21 -10.21 -9.02 -9.33
C ARG A 21 -8.97 -8.36 -9.89
N ARG A 22 -7.86 -9.10 -10.01
CA ARG A 22 -6.65 -8.61 -10.65
C ARG A 22 -6.91 -8.21 -12.10
N ASP A 23 -7.56 -9.08 -12.87
CA ASP A 23 -7.81 -8.86 -14.27
C ASP A 23 -8.76 -7.68 -14.51
N THR A 24 -9.86 -7.58 -13.75
CA THR A 24 -10.76 -6.42 -13.77
C THR A 24 -10.03 -5.12 -13.45
N LEU A 25 -9.16 -5.11 -12.44
CA LEU A 25 -8.40 -3.92 -12.09
C LEU A 25 -7.38 -3.56 -13.17
N THR A 26 -6.76 -4.54 -13.82
CA THR A 26 -5.80 -4.34 -14.91
C THR A 26 -6.47 -3.72 -16.13
N GLU A 27 -7.65 -4.19 -16.49
CA GLU A 27 -8.44 -3.61 -17.60
C GLU A 27 -8.82 -2.14 -17.34
N LEU A 28 -9.20 -1.81 -16.11
CA LEU A 28 -9.53 -0.44 -15.72
C LEU A 28 -8.30 0.48 -15.70
N GLU A 29 -7.12 -0.08 -15.52
CA GLU A 29 -5.86 0.66 -15.37
C GLU A 29 -5.48 1.45 -16.62
N ALA A 30 -5.71 0.88 -17.80
CA ALA A 30 -5.36 1.48 -19.09
C ALA A 30 -6.04 2.84 -19.32
N LYS A 31 -7.14 3.12 -18.61
CA LYS A 31 -7.91 4.37 -18.71
C LYS A 31 -7.54 5.41 -17.64
N GLN A 32 -6.63 5.10 -16.73
CA GLN A 32 -6.29 5.99 -15.63
C GLN A 32 -5.10 6.88 -15.96
N LEU A 33 -5.19 8.15 -15.56
CA LEU A 33 -4.13 9.15 -15.75
C LEU A 33 -2.86 8.80 -14.96
N VAL A 34 -3.02 8.32 -13.73
CA VAL A 34 -1.93 7.76 -12.91
C VAL A 34 -2.27 6.30 -12.66
N GLN A 35 -1.46 5.42 -13.19
CA GLN A 35 -1.66 3.99 -13.07
C GLN A 35 -1.36 3.52 -11.64
N ARG A 36 -2.12 2.52 -11.16
CA ARG A 36 -1.89 1.87 -9.86
C ARG A 36 -0.58 1.10 -9.82
N GLY A 37 -0.27 0.46 -10.93
CA GLY A 37 0.83 -0.47 -11.08
C GLY A 37 0.49 -1.89 -10.62
N ASN A 38 1.04 -2.88 -11.32
CA ASN A 38 0.75 -4.30 -11.08
C ASN A 38 0.97 -4.74 -9.61
N ALA A 39 1.98 -4.16 -8.94
CA ALA A 39 2.26 -4.47 -7.54
C ALA A 39 1.10 -4.08 -6.60
N PHE A 40 0.47 -2.94 -6.83
CA PHE A 40 -0.66 -2.49 -6.03
C PHE A 40 -1.96 -3.22 -6.39
N ILE A 41 -2.16 -3.53 -7.68
CA ILE A 41 -3.29 -4.35 -8.15
C ILE A 41 -3.27 -5.72 -7.46
N GLU A 42 -2.10 -6.38 -7.46
CA GLU A 42 -1.92 -7.67 -6.78
C GLU A 42 -2.17 -7.55 -5.26
N GLU A 43 -1.74 -6.45 -4.64
CA GLU A 43 -1.97 -6.19 -3.22
C GLU A 43 -3.47 -6.04 -2.88
N ILE A 44 -4.22 -5.36 -3.75
CA ILE A 44 -5.67 -5.24 -3.62
C ILE A 44 -6.33 -6.62 -3.79
N ALA A 45 -5.96 -7.37 -4.83
CA ALA A 45 -6.52 -8.69 -5.12
C ALA A 45 -6.29 -9.68 -3.96
N LYS A 46 -5.08 -9.71 -3.38
CA LYS A 46 -4.77 -10.50 -2.17
C LYS A 46 -5.61 -10.11 -0.95
N THR A 47 -5.99 -8.86 -0.83
CA THR A 47 -6.85 -8.42 0.28
C THR A 47 -8.22 -9.09 0.22
N TYR A 48 -8.80 -9.28 -0.97
CA TYR A 48 -10.06 -10.01 -1.14
C TYR A 48 -9.92 -11.48 -0.78
N GLU A 49 -8.86 -12.14 -1.22
CA GLU A 49 -8.59 -13.54 -0.89
C GLU A 49 -8.45 -13.74 0.62
N VAL A 50 -7.64 -12.94 1.30
CA VAL A 50 -7.43 -13.01 2.75
C VAL A 50 -8.73 -12.79 3.52
N ARG A 51 -9.59 -11.85 3.10
CA ARG A 51 -10.90 -11.63 3.72
C ARG A 51 -11.80 -12.86 3.62
N ASN A 52 -11.79 -13.56 2.50
CA ASN A 52 -12.56 -14.78 2.33
C ASN A 52 -12.08 -15.88 3.26
N TYR A 53 -10.76 -16.09 3.41
CA TYR A 53 -10.22 -17.02 4.40
C TYR A 53 -10.60 -16.65 5.83
N MET A 54 -10.57 -15.38 6.19
CA MET A 54 -11.02 -14.92 7.52
C MET A 54 -12.47 -15.29 7.79
N CYS A 55 -13.36 -15.10 6.82
CA CYS A 55 -14.77 -15.45 6.96
C CYS A 55 -14.95 -16.94 7.21
N ILE A 56 -14.25 -17.79 6.43
CA ILE A 56 -14.35 -19.25 6.62
C ILE A 56 -13.81 -19.68 7.98
N ILE A 57 -12.62 -19.24 8.36
CA ILE A 57 -12.01 -19.62 9.65
C ILE A 57 -12.92 -19.20 10.81
N SER A 58 -13.47 -17.96 10.76
CA SER A 58 -14.39 -17.49 11.79
C SER A 58 -15.68 -18.31 11.84
N SER A 59 -16.22 -18.66 10.68
CA SER A 59 -17.46 -19.47 10.60
C SER A 59 -17.26 -20.87 11.13
N PHE A 60 -16.18 -21.56 10.74
CA PHE A 60 -15.86 -22.90 11.26
C PHE A 60 -15.66 -22.89 12.76
N PHE A 61 -14.93 -21.91 13.27
CA PHE A 61 -14.72 -21.75 14.70
C PHE A 61 -16.05 -21.55 15.45
N THR A 62 -16.91 -20.67 14.94
CA THR A 62 -18.23 -20.40 15.55
C THR A 62 -19.09 -21.65 15.61
N VAL A 63 -19.17 -22.41 14.50
CA VAL A 63 -19.94 -23.65 14.44
C VAL A 63 -19.35 -24.72 15.37
N GLY A 64 -18.01 -24.84 15.39
CA GLY A 64 -17.31 -25.75 16.31
C GLY A 64 -17.59 -25.42 17.78
N CYS A 65 -17.52 -24.15 18.15
CA CYS A 65 -17.88 -23.72 19.51
C CYS A 65 -19.36 -24.00 19.84
N TYR A 66 -20.27 -23.74 18.91
CA TYR A 66 -21.68 -24.03 19.10
C TYR A 66 -21.91 -25.54 19.39
N TYR A 67 -21.30 -26.42 18.58
CA TYR A 67 -21.40 -27.85 18.75
C TYR A 67 -20.85 -28.29 20.11
N LEU A 68 -19.65 -27.86 20.49
CA LEU A 68 -19.02 -28.18 21.76
C LEU A 68 -19.85 -27.70 22.96
N ILE A 69 -20.35 -26.47 22.92
CA ILE A 69 -21.15 -25.90 24.02
C ILE A 69 -22.47 -26.68 24.18
N THR A 70 -23.09 -27.03 23.07
CA THR A 70 -24.37 -27.78 23.12
C THR A 70 -24.18 -29.22 23.56
N SER A 71 -23.13 -29.94 23.08
CA SER A 71 -22.92 -31.35 23.38
C SER A 71 -22.34 -31.61 24.78
N GLU A 72 -21.31 -30.85 25.15
CA GLU A 72 -20.56 -31.08 26.39
C GLU A 72 -21.17 -30.34 27.60
N PHE A 73 -21.53 -29.08 27.42
CA PHE A 73 -22.06 -28.27 28.51
C PHE A 73 -23.60 -28.32 28.64
N LYS A 74 -24.29 -29.00 27.70
CA LYS A 74 -25.75 -29.19 27.69
C LYS A 74 -26.55 -27.90 27.93
N LEU A 75 -26.00 -26.78 27.55
CA LEU A 75 -26.66 -25.48 27.62
C LEU A 75 -27.81 -25.40 26.60
N GLY A 76 -28.85 -24.64 26.91
CA GLY A 76 -29.98 -24.44 26.00
C GLY A 76 -29.50 -23.87 24.64
N GLN A 77 -30.14 -24.28 23.53
CA GLN A 77 -29.75 -23.93 22.15
C GLN A 77 -29.53 -22.44 21.94
N ASN A 78 -30.42 -21.58 22.49
CA ASN A 78 -30.33 -20.14 22.35
C ASN A 78 -29.11 -19.53 23.05
N ILE A 79 -28.77 -20.06 24.23
CA ILE A 79 -27.58 -19.64 25.00
C ILE A 79 -26.31 -20.08 24.30
N SER A 80 -26.25 -21.31 23.80
CA SER A 80 -25.14 -21.83 23.02
C SER A 80 -24.90 -21.04 21.76
N LEU A 81 -25.96 -20.66 21.05
CA LEU A 81 -25.89 -19.82 19.86
C LEU A 81 -25.31 -18.43 20.16
N LEU A 82 -25.78 -17.81 21.23
CA LEU A 82 -25.33 -16.47 21.63
C LEU A 82 -23.85 -16.47 22.01
N ILE A 83 -23.42 -17.42 22.84
CA ILE A 83 -22.02 -17.52 23.27
C ILE A 83 -21.10 -17.82 22.07
N SER A 84 -21.44 -18.78 21.22
CA SER A 84 -20.63 -19.13 20.05
C SER A 84 -20.51 -17.99 19.06
N THR A 85 -21.58 -17.20 18.87
CA THR A 85 -21.55 -16.02 18.00
C THR A 85 -20.60 -14.93 18.55
N ILE A 86 -20.66 -14.67 19.86
CA ILE A 86 -19.74 -13.72 20.50
C ILE A 86 -18.29 -14.17 20.34
N LEU A 87 -17.98 -15.46 20.58
CA LEU A 87 -16.64 -16.01 20.40
C LEU A 87 -16.17 -15.89 18.94
N GLY A 88 -17.04 -16.15 17.97
CA GLY A 88 -16.73 -15.98 16.54
C GLY A 88 -16.41 -14.51 16.16
N ILE A 89 -17.17 -13.57 16.69
CA ILE A 89 -16.91 -12.13 16.49
C ILE A 89 -15.56 -11.74 17.11
N VAL A 90 -15.27 -12.19 18.33
CA VAL A 90 -13.97 -11.92 18.98
C VAL A 90 -12.82 -12.49 18.16
N LEU A 91 -12.95 -13.73 17.67
CA LEU A 91 -11.93 -14.30 16.78
C LEU A 91 -11.75 -13.47 15.50
N ALA A 92 -12.83 -13.02 14.87
CA ALA A 92 -12.74 -12.19 13.66
C ALA A 92 -11.98 -10.89 13.92
N PHE A 93 -12.17 -10.23 15.07
CA PHE A 93 -11.40 -9.06 15.46
C PHE A 93 -9.91 -9.36 15.71
N ILE A 94 -9.61 -10.51 16.34
CA ILE A 94 -8.22 -10.97 16.54
C ILE A 94 -7.54 -11.19 15.20
N LEU A 95 -8.17 -11.93 14.28
CA LEU A 95 -7.66 -12.18 12.94
C LEU A 95 -7.44 -10.88 12.17
N LYS A 96 -8.38 -9.93 12.22
CA LYS A 96 -8.25 -8.61 11.61
C LYS A 96 -7.01 -7.87 12.13
N LYS A 97 -6.72 -7.95 13.43
CA LYS A 97 -5.55 -7.31 14.04
C LYS A 97 -4.25 -7.97 13.62
N LEU A 98 -4.22 -9.30 13.54
CA LEU A 98 -3.05 -10.08 13.10
C LEU A 98 -2.70 -9.84 11.62
N ILE A 99 -3.71 -9.62 10.77
CA ILE A 99 -3.54 -9.42 9.33
C ILE A 99 -3.32 -7.93 8.98
N LYS A 100 -3.31 -7.04 9.99
CA LYS A 100 -3.01 -5.62 9.75
C LYS A 100 -1.66 -5.49 9.05
N ARG A 101 -1.68 -4.77 7.92
CA ARG A 101 -0.49 -4.53 7.11
C ARG A 101 0.19 -3.24 7.51
N ASP A 102 1.51 -3.23 7.38
CA ASP A 102 2.29 -2.01 7.59
C ASP A 102 2.05 -1.03 6.44
N SER A 103 2.19 0.22 6.76
CA SER A 103 2.12 1.36 5.84
C SER A 103 3.47 2.06 5.73
N ILE A 104 3.59 2.96 4.77
CA ILE A 104 4.81 3.78 4.63
C ILE A 104 5.10 4.57 5.91
N GLY A 105 4.08 5.05 6.62
CA GLY A 105 4.25 5.77 7.88
C GLY A 105 4.88 4.95 9.01
N ASP A 106 4.82 3.61 8.95
CA ASP A 106 5.45 2.74 9.94
C ASP A 106 6.96 2.63 9.73
N ILE A 107 7.44 2.73 8.47
CA ILE A 107 8.85 2.51 8.07
C ILE A 107 9.58 3.79 7.63
N ALA A 108 8.87 4.90 7.44
CA ALA A 108 9.45 6.14 6.92
C ALA A 108 8.84 7.39 7.55
N ASP A 109 9.65 8.43 7.59
CA ASP A 109 9.24 9.79 7.93
C ASP A 109 8.98 10.58 6.66
N VAL A 110 7.89 11.34 6.65
CA VAL A 110 7.48 12.15 5.51
C VAL A 110 7.67 13.63 5.87
N LYS A 111 8.49 14.32 5.08
CA LYS A 111 8.78 15.74 5.22
C LYS A 111 8.33 16.49 3.96
N ILE A 112 7.89 17.71 4.15
CA ILE A 112 7.64 18.64 3.05
C ILE A 112 8.91 19.45 2.83
N VAL A 113 9.31 19.55 1.57
CA VAL A 113 10.51 20.27 1.12
C VAL A 113 10.15 21.24 -0.01
N ASP A 114 10.99 22.26 -0.18
CA ASP A 114 10.73 23.31 -1.16
C ASP A 114 10.91 22.80 -2.60
N ILE A 115 10.11 23.38 -3.49
CA ILE A 115 10.23 23.21 -4.93
C ILE A 115 10.92 24.47 -5.49
N SER A 116 11.95 24.26 -6.30
CA SER A 116 12.68 25.30 -7.01
C SER A 116 13.05 24.85 -8.42
N PHE A 117 13.61 25.74 -9.21
CA PHE A 117 14.12 25.45 -10.55
C PHE A 117 15.59 25.81 -10.64
N GLU A 118 16.39 24.89 -11.18
CA GLU A 118 17.78 25.08 -11.54
C GLU A 118 17.89 25.28 -13.06
N ASP A 119 18.83 26.08 -13.52
CA ASP A 119 19.03 26.41 -14.95
C ASP A 119 17.71 26.82 -15.67
N SER A 120 16.86 27.56 -14.97
CA SER A 120 15.54 28.09 -15.42
C SER A 120 14.48 27.05 -15.83
N SER A 121 14.77 25.77 -15.96
CA SER A 121 13.79 24.77 -16.41
C SER A 121 13.85 23.42 -15.68
N ILE A 122 14.93 23.12 -14.97
CA ILE A 122 15.13 21.85 -14.30
C ILE A 122 14.46 21.88 -12.93
N LEU A 123 13.45 21.03 -12.73
CA LEU A 123 12.72 20.94 -11.47
C LEU A 123 13.60 20.32 -10.38
N LYS A 124 13.73 21.05 -9.27
CA LYS A 124 14.45 20.66 -8.06
C LYS A 124 13.49 20.57 -6.89
N VAL A 125 13.60 19.52 -6.09
CA VAL A 125 12.80 19.32 -4.88
C VAL A 125 13.75 19.03 -3.72
N GLY A 126 13.76 19.92 -2.75
CA GLY A 126 14.71 19.86 -1.64
C GLY A 126 16.16 19.83 -2.13
N SER A 127 16.90 18.79 -1.76
CA SER A 127 18.30 18.59 -2.16
C SER A 127 18.49 17.92 -3.51
N LEU A 128 17.42 17.38 -4.13
CA LEU A 128 17.49 16.63 -5.38
C LEU A 128 17.12 17.51 -6.56
N SER A 129 18.07 17.69 -7.46
CA SER A 129 17.88 18.34 -8.78
C SER A 129 17.64 17.30 -9.87
N GLY A 130 17.12 17.72 -11.03
CA GLY A 130 16.93 16.84 -12.17
C GLY A 130 15.69 15.94 -12.08
N ILE A 131 14.66 16.34 -11.36
CA ILE A 131 13.40 15.59 -11.27
C ILE A 131 12.77 15.43 -12.66
N THR A 132 12.59 16.55 -13.34
CA THR A 132 12.13 16.64 -14.74
C THR A 132 12.44 18.03 -15.30
N ASN A 133 12.32 18.17 -16.62
CA ASN A 133 12.43 19.47 -17.28
C ASN A 133 11.01 20.04 -17.51
N VAL A 134 10.79 21.28 -17.08
CA VAL A 134 9.54 22.02 -17.25
C VAL A 134 9.79 23.24 -18.15
N GLY A 135 9.61 23.05 -19.44
CA GLY A 135 9.94 24.06 -20.45
C GLY A 135 9.06 25.31 -20.40
N LEU A 136 7.76 25.16 -20.16
CA LEU A 136 6.82 26.26 -20.17
C LEU A 136 6.91 27.11 -18.88
N LYS A 137 7.04 28.43 -19.04
CA LYS A 137 7.10 29.33 -17.89
C LYS A 137 5.83 29.29 -17.03
N SER A 138 4.66 29.22 -17.67
CA SER A 138 3.37 29.08 -16.97
C SER A 138 3.30 27.84 -16.08
N GLU A 139 3.86 26.71 -16.52
CA GLU A 139 3.89 25.48 -15.75
C GLU A 139 4.86 25.56 -14.56
N ARG A 140 6.01 26.23 -14.74
CA ARG A 140 6.96 26.50 -13.64
C ARG A 140 6.32 27.34 -12.54
N GLU A 141 5.60 28.41 -12.93
CA GLU A 141 4.88 29.26 -11.98
C GLU A 141 3.82 28.48 -11.20
N LYS A 142 3.13 27.51 -11.83
CA LYS A 142 2.20 26.62 -11.14
C LYS A 142 2.90 25.74 -10.10
N PHE A 143 4.04 25.15 -10.45
CA PHE A 143 4.81 24.36 -9.49
C PHE A 143 5.27 25.19 -8.30
N LEU A 144 5.73 26.42 -8.52
CA LEU A 144 6.15 27.31 -7.45
C LEU A 144 4.98 27.72 -6.54
N LYS A 145 3.80 27.95 -7.12
CA LYS A 145 2.63 28.44 -6.39
C LYS A 145 1.84 27.33 -5.70
N TYR A 146 1.57 26.24 -6.41
CA TYR A 146 0.66 25.16 -5.97
C TYR A 146 1.40 23.86 -5.70
N GLY A 147 2.63 23.71 -6.13
CA GLY A 147 3.39 22.48 -5.97
C GLY A 147 3.73 22.17 -4.51
N VAL A 148 3.86 20.89 -4.25
CA VAL A 148 4.32 20.33 -2.97
C VAL A 148 5.47 19.39 -3.24
N GLY A 149 6.64 19.69 -2.67
CA GLY A 149 7.78 18.78 -2.63
C GLY A 149 7.65 17.86 -1.42
N ILE A 150 7.76 16.57 -1.64
CA ILE A 150 7.63 15.55 -0.60
C ILE A 150 8.94 14.78 -0.55
N GLU A 151 9.52 14.65 0.63
CA GLU A 151 10.67 13.79 0.88
C GLU A 151 10.29 12.72 1.89
N ILE A 152 10.52 11.46 1.52
CA ILE A 152 10.22 10.27 2.32
C ILE A 152 11.56 9.65 2.72
N LEU A 153 11.89 9.76 4.02
CA LEU A 153 13.14 9.27 4.58
C LEU A 153 12.92 7.94 5.29
N PRO A 154 13.75 6.92 5.05
CA PRO A 154 13.67 5.67 5.79
C PRO A 154 13.98 5.93 7.27
N LYS A 155 13.17 5.35 8.18
CA LYS A 155 13.43 5.39 9.62
C LYS A 155 14.69 4.58 9.94
N ASP A 156 15.42 5.01 10.96
CA ASP A 156 16.57 4.31 11.53
C ASP A 156 17.72 4.04 10.55
N ASN A 157 17.81 4.79 9.45
CA ASN A 157 18.77 4.54 8.36
C ASN A 157 18.85 3.07 7.95
N ASN A 158 17.70 2.38 8.02
CA ASN A 158 17.62 0.96 7.78
C ASN A 158 17.55 0.69 6.25
N TYR A 159 18.54 -0.05 5.72
CA TYR A 159 18.59 -0.44 4.31
C TYR A 159 17.33 -1.18 3.83
N ILE A 160 16.66 -1.93 4.72
CA ILE A 160 15.43 -2.63 4.39
C ILE A 160 14.33 -1.61 4.12
N ASN A 161 14.17 -0.62 4.99
CA ASN A 161 13.18 0.44 4.82
C ASN A 161 13.47 1.27 3.56
N ALA A 162 14.74 1.61 3.32
CA ALA A 162 15.16 2.31 2.11
C ALA A 162 14.84 1.51 0.85
N SER A 163 15.13 0.20 0.81
CA SER A 163 14.87 -0.64 -0.35
C SER A 163 13.37 -0.83 -0.63
N ILE A 164 12.51 -0.86 0.41
CA ILE A 164 11.06 -0.87 0.26
C ILE A 164 10.58 0.42 -0.41
N ILE A 165 10.98 1.58 0.12
CA ILE A 165 10.54 2.89 -0.37
C ILE A 165 11.00 3.11 -1.82
N GLN A 166 12.17 2.58 -2.17
CA GLN A 166 12.78 2.73 -3.49
C GLN A 166 12.31 1.69 -4.50
N ASP A 167 11.56 0.65 -4.10
CA ASP A 167 11.01 -0.34 -5.03
C ASP A 167 10.12 0.34 -6.08
N PRO A 168 10.28 0.03 -7.39
CA PRO A 168 9.49 0.65 -8.44
C PRO A 168 7.97 0.51 -8.24
N GLY A 169 7.50 -0.67 -7.80
CA GLY A 169 6.07 -0.90 -7.52
C GLY A 169 5.58 -0.07 -6.33
N GLN A 170 6.42 0.06 -5.30
CA GLN A 170 6.08 0.88 -4.12
C GLN A 170 6.04 2.37 -4.48
N ARG A 171 6.99 2.86 -5.27
CA ARG A 171 6.99 4.26 -5.75
C ARG A 171 5.73 4.59 -6.55
N GLN A 172 5.34 3.67 -7.45
CA GLN A 172 4.12 3.81 -8.24
C GLN A 172 2.87 3.81 -7.35
N THR A 173 2.82 2.94 -6.34
CA THR A 173 1.73 2.87 -5.36
C THR A 173 1.59 4.17 -4.58
N ILE A 174 2.70 4.80 -4.16
CA ILE A 174 2.69 6.09 -3.46
C ILE A 174 2.16 7.19 -4.39
N ALA A 175 2.65 7.25 -5.63
CA ALA A 175 2.19 8.23 -6.63
C ALA A 175 0.69 8.10 -6.91
N TYR A 176 0.21 6.87 -7.08
CA TYR A 176 -1.22 6.60 -7.26
C TYR A 176 -2.06 6.99 -6.03
N ASN A 177 -1.59 6.69 -4.83
CA ASN A 177 -2.33 7.01 -3.59
C ASN A 177 -2.47 8.53 -3.39
N LEU A 178 -1.42 9.30 -3.72
CA LEU A 178 -1.49 10.76 -3.77
C LEU A 178 -2.57 11.23 -4.78
N TYR A 179 -2.50 10.72 -6.00
CA TYR A 179 -3.44 11.07 -7.06
C TYR A 179 -4.88 10.71 -6.70
N SER A 180 -5.13 9.50 -6.23
CA SER A 180 -6.48 9.00 -5.98
C SER A 180 -7.18 9.70 -4.82
N ARG A 181 -6.43 10.21 -3.84
CA ARG A 181 -6.98 10.88 -2.64
C ARG A 181 -7.09 12.39 -2.79
N LEU A 182 -6.13 13.01 -3.47
CA LEU A 182 -5.99 14.47 -3.49
C LEU A 182 -6.13 15.06 -4.90
N GLY A 183 -6.24 14.21 -5.92
CA GLY A 183 -6.35 14.62 -7.31
C GLY A 183 -5.09 15.29 -7.86
N LEU A 184 -5.18 15.84 -9.05
CA LEU A 184 -4.11 16.60 -9.70
C LEU A 184 -4.64 17.97 -10.12
N TYR A 185 -3.85 18.99 -9.83
CA TYR A 185 -4.11 20.32 -10.35
C TYR A 185 -4.06 20.30 -11.88
N ARG A 186 -5.12 20.77 -12.51
CA ARG A 186 -5.17 20.89 -13.96
C ARG A 186 -6.04 22.08 -14.32
N GLN A 187 -5.62 22.79 -15.31
CA GLN A 187 -6.38 23.86 -15.92
C GLN A 187 -6.95 23.37 -17.26
N LYS A 188 -8.04 23.96 -17.71
CA LYS A 188 -8.70 23.57 -18.97
C LYS A 188 -7.68 23.63 -20.13
N ASN A 189 -7.56 22.51 -20.87
CA ASN A 189 -6.66 22.35 -22.02
C ASN A 189 -5.14 22.37 -21.73
N GLU A 190 -4.73 22.19 -20.48
CA GLU A 190 -3.30 22.14 -20.15
C GLU A 190 -2.81 20.73 -19.85
N PRO A 191 -1.53 20.44 -20.09
CA PRO A 191 -0.93 19.17 -19.72
C PRO A 191 -1.01 18.94 -18.21
N VAL A 192 -1.18 17.70 -17.82
CA VAL A 192 -1.28 17.29 -16.42
C VAL A 192 0.04 16.66 -15.98
N PHE A 193 0.62 17.24 -14.93
CA PHE A 193 1.81 16.66 -14.30
C PHE A 193 1.40 15.64 -13.25
N THR A 194 1.70 14.38 -13.51
CA THR A 194 1.53 13.30 -12.56
C THR A 194 2.59 13.39 -11.45
N PRO A 195 2.36 12.83 -10.25
CA PRO A 195 3.38 12.77 -9.21
C PRO A 195 4.64 12.07 -9.72
N ILE A 196 5.81 12.68 -9.57
CA ILE A 196 7.07 12.20 -10.12
C ILE A 196 7.97 11.73 -8.97
N PRO A 197 7.95 10.42 -8.62
CA PRO A 197 8.84 9.89 -7.61
C PRO A 197 10.25 9.65 -8.16
N ARG A 198 11.26 10.18 -7.46
CA ARG A 198 12.68 10.02 -7.79
C ARG A 198 13.48 9.63 -6.56
N ARG A 199 14.42 8.70 -6.74
CA ARG A 199 15.35 8.31 -5.68
C ARG A 199 16.40 9.39 -5.49
N ASN A 200 16.65 9.76 -4.24
CA ASN A 200 17.79 10.57 -3.87
C ASN A 200 18.95 9.65 -3.42
N PRO A 201 20.04 9.54 -4.18
CA PRO A 201 21.14 8.63 -3.85
C PRO A 201 21.97 9.10 -2.65
N LYS A 202 21.86 10.38 -2.24
CA LYS A 202 22.68 10.93 -1.15
C LYS A 202 22.24 10.46 0.24
N ASN A 203 20.94 10.36 0.45
CA ASN A 203 20.34 10.01 1.74
C ASN A 203 19.32 8.86 1.64
N GLU A 204 19.32 8.17 0.48
CA GLU A 204 18.43 7.04 0.21
C GLU A 204 16.93 7.36 0.32
N SER A 205 16.56 8.65 0.37
CA SER A 205 15.18 9.08 0.41
C SER A 205 14.49 8.92 -0.96
N LEU A 206 13.17 8.92 -0.93
CA LEU A 206 12.34 9.08 -2.10
C LEU A 206 11.79 10.51 -2.12
N VAL A 207 12.05 11.23 -3.20
CA VAL A 207 11.58 12.60 -3.39
C VAL A 207 10.48 12.62 -4.44
N ILE A 208 9.38 13.35 -4.19
CA ILE A 208 8.24 13.43 -5.10
C ILE A 208 7.89 14.89 -5.33
N ALA A 209 7.83 15.29 -6.61
CA ALA A 209 7.19 16.52 -7.03
C ALA A 209 5.70 16.24 -7.27
N TYR A 210 4.82 16.98 -6.62
CA TYR A 210 3.38 16.76 -6.71
C TYR A 210 2.62 18.09 -6.84
N LEU A 211 1.63 18.10 -7.70
CA LEU A 211 0.77 19.26 -7.95
C LEU A 211 -0.69 18.88 -7.59
N PRO A 212 -1.11 19.05 -6.32
CA PRO A 212 -2.46 18.71 -5.86
C PRO A 212 -3.51 19.71 -6.38
N ILE A 213 -4.79 19.32 -6.31
CA ILE A 213 -5.91 20.24 -6.57
C ILE A 213 -5.89 21.36 -5.51
N GLU A 214 -5.73 20.97 -4.25
CA GLU A 214 -5.67 21.85 -3.09
C GLU A 214 -4.40 21.60 -2.29
N LYS A 215 -3.70 22.68 -1.93
CA LYS A 215 -2.46 22.58 -1.15
C LYS A 215 -2.74 22.39 0.33
N ASN A 216 -3.15 21.17 0.71
CA ASN A 216 -3.30 20.76 2.10
C ASN A 216 -2.14 19.84 2.51
N ILE A 217 -1.19 20.39 3.25
CA ILE A 217 0.06 19.70 3.63
C ILE A 217 -0.22 18.49 4.51
N GLU A 218 -1.12 18.60 5.48
CA GLU A 218 -1.46 17.49 6.38
C GLU A 218 -2.08 16.32 5.61
N ALA A 219 -3.01 16.62 4.70
CA ALA A 219 -3.62 15.61 3.84
C ALA A 219 -2.60 14.92 2.93
N VAL A 220 -1.61 15.65 2.41
CA VAL A 220 -0.51 15.10 1.60
C VAL A 220 0.34 14.14 2.44
N ILE A 221 0.77 14.56 3.63
CA ILE A 221 1.55 13.72 4.55
C ILE A 221 0.76 12.45 4.92
N GLN A 222 -0.52 12.61 5.25
CA GLN A 222 -1.37 11.47 5.62
C GLN A 222 -1.61 10.52 4.45
N ALA A 223 -1.78 11.03 3.23
CA ALA A 223 -1.92 10.21 2.04
C ALA A 223 -0.67 9.34 1.81
N VAL A 224 0.52 9.91 1.94
CA VAL A 224 1.77 9.16 1.83
C VAL A 224 1.89 8.14 2.97
N LYS A 225 1.75 8.56 4.23
CA LYS A 225 1.91 7.69 5.40
C LYS A 225 0.94 6.50 5.40
N SER A 226 -0.29 6.70 4.92
CA SER A 226 -1.31 5.63 4.84
C SER A 226 -1.18 4.73 3.61
N THR A 227 -0.18 4.93 2.76
CA THR A 227 0.06 4.04 1.62
C THR A 227 0.52 2.67 2.10
N PRO A 228 -0.15 1.58 1.70
CA PRO A 228 0.25 0.24 2.10
C PRO A 228 1.58 -0.17 1.46
N ILE A 229 2.34 -1.00 2.17
CA ILE A 229 3.55 -1.60 1.63
C ILE A 229 3.17 -2.79 0.77
N VAL A 230 3.57 -2.76 -0.50
CA VAL A 230 3.27 -3.85 -1.45
C VAL A 230 4.11 -5.09 -1.16
N SER A 231 3.50 -6.27 -1.34
CA SER A 231 4.15 -7.56 -1.04
C SER A 231 5.42 -7.80 -1.87
N SER A 232 5.47 -7.30 -3.11
CA SER A 232 6.65 -7.41 -3.98
C SER A 232 7.87 -6.66 -3.43
N ALA A 233 7.65 -5.50 -2.81
CA ALA A 233 8.71 -4.74 -2.16
C ALA A 233 9.22 -5.45 -0.88
N ARG A 234 8.33 -6.10 -0.12
CA ARG A 234 8.71 -6.89 1.06
C ARG A 234 9.50 -8.15 0.71
N GLY A 235 9.09 -8.88 -0.33
CA GLY A 235 9.70 -10.16 -0.71
C GLY A 235 11.18 -10.01 -1.07
N LYS A 236 11.54 -8.96 -1.77
CA LYS A 236 12.95 -8.64 -2.08
C LYS A 236 13.80 -8.42 -0.82
N ASN A 237 13.20 -7.90 0.23
CA ASN A 237 13.90 -7.58 1.47
C ASN A 237 14.18 -8.79 2.35
N ILE A 238 13.33 -9.81 2.33
CA ILE A 238 13.59 -11.06 3.05
C ILE A 238 14.85 -11.71 2.48
N ALA A 239 15.03 -11.72 1.16
CA ALA A 239 16.23 -12.23 0.52
C ALA A 239 17.49 -11.42 0.89
N LEU A 240 17.39 -10.07 0.92
CA LEU A 240 18.48 -9.20 1.33
C LEU A 240 18.81 -9.35 2.83
N LYS A 241 17.83 -9.51 3.69
CA LYS A 241 18.01 -9.76 5.12
C LYS A 241 18.77 -11.06 5.35
N ASN A 242 18.37 -12.14 4.69
CA ASN A 242 19.05 -13.42 4.78
C ASN A 242 20.50 -13.37 4.25
N TYR A 243 20.74 -12.63 3.16
CA TYR A 243 22.08 -12.41 2.63
C TYR A 243 22.98 -11.63 3.59
N VAL A 244 22.47 -10.59 4.23
CA VAL A 244 23.22 -9.76 5.21
C VAL A 244 23.50 -10.55 6.49
N ILE A 245 22.56 -11.38 6.96
CA ILE A 245 22.76 -12.25 8.13
C ILE A 245 23.82 -13.32 7.81
N GLY A 246 23.72 -14.03 6.70
CA GLY A 246 24.66 -15.05 6.32
C GLY A 246 26.11 -14.52 6.12
N ARG A 247 26.25 -13.23 5.73
CA ARG A 247 27.56 -12.58 5.64
C ARG A 247 28.15 -12.17 6.99
N LYS A 248 27.34 -11.98 8.02
CA LYS A 248 27.78 -11.71 9.39
C LYS A 248 28.19 -12.98 10.16
N GLU A 249 27.57 -14.11 9.81
CA GLU A 249 27.90 -15.41 10.42
C GLU A 249 29.09 -16.10 9.75
N GLY A 250 29.51 -15.66 8.55
CA GLY A 250 30.66 -16.18 7.82
C GLY A 250 31.96 -15.40 8.01
N LYS A 251 32.05 -14.57 9.05
CA LYS A 251 33.26 -13.92 9.55
C LYS A 251 33.49 -14.37 10.99
#